data_bd30b3297c18318652446a0125a444ad
#
_entry.id   bd30b3297c18318652446a0125a444ad
#
_cell.length_a   1.000
_cell.length_b   1.000
_cell.length_c   1.000
_cell.angle_alpha   90.00
_cell.angle_beta   90.00
_cell.angle_gamma   90.00
#
_symmetry.space_group_name_H-M   'P 1'
#
loop_
_entity.id
_entity.type
_entity.pdbx_description
1 polymer ?
#
loop_
_entity_poly.entity_id
_entity_poly.type
_entity_poly.pdbx_seq_one_letter_code
_entity_poly.pdbx_strand_id
1 'polypeptide(L)'
;MRVSRFHEEQIVRLLREQELSGQPVASFVRRHGISRYTYYRWRKKYGGLTETEAIKLRRLERENARLKGLLADRELELEVLREINAKKWSA
;
A
#
# COMPACT_ATOMS: atom_id res chain seq x y z
N MET A 1 -16.47 -1.41 -0.30
CA MET A 1 -15.03 -1.13 -0.23
C MET A 1 -14.75 0.32 -0.59
N ARG A 2 -14.00 1.00 0.24
CA ARG A 2 -13.71 2.41 0.01
C ARG A 2 -12.49 2.56 -0.91
N VAL A 3 -12.69 3.24 -2.04
CA VAL A 3 -11.60 3.56 -2.96
C VAL A 3 -10.93 4.85 -2.45
N SER A 4 -9.61 4.86 -2.40
CA SER A 4 -8.87 6.06 -2.02
C SER A 4 -9.11 7.17 -3.06
N ARG A 5 -9.42 8.37 -2.57
CA ARG A 5 -9.61 9.55 -3.43
C ARG A 5 -8.29 10.14 -3.93
N PHE A 6 -7.19 9.71 -3.34
CA PHE A 6 -5.87 10.28 -3.60
C PHE A 6 -4.88 9.18 -3.98
N HIS A 7 -4.16 9.42 -5.05
CA HIS A 7 -3.01 8.58 -5.42
C HIS A 7 -1.79 8.99 -4.61
N GLU A 8 -0.83 8.08 -4.47
CA GLU A 8 0.37 8.31 -3.65
C GLU A 8 1.14 9.56 -4.07
N GLU A 9 1.30 9.80 -5.36
CA GLU A 9 2.00 10.99 -5.86
C GLU A 9 1.25 12.28 -5.50
N GLN A 10 -0.08 12.25 -5.46
CA GLN A 10 -0.90 13.38 -5.02
C GLN A 10 -0.70 13.63 -3.52
N ILE A 11 -0.67 12.57 -2.72
CA ILE A 11 -0.45 12.67 -1.29
C ILE A 11 0.89 13.32 -0.99
N VAL A 12 1.95 12.89 -1.68
CA VAL A 12 3.29 13.47 -1.52
C VAL A 12 3.28 14.95 -1.87
N ARG A 13 2.61 15.33 -2.96
CA ARG A 13 2.50 16.73 -3.39
C ARG A 13 1.78 17.58 -2.35
N LEU A 14 0.66 17.08 -1.84
CA LEU A 14 -0.13 17.79 -0.83
C LEU A 14 0.64 17.98 0.47
N LEU A 15 1.36 16.94 0.92
CA LEU A 15 2.18 17.05 2.13
C LEU A 15 3.31 18.07 1.95
N ARG A 16 3.92 18.11 0.78
CA ARG A 16 4.97 19.08 0.47
C ARG A 16 4.42 20.51 0.47
N GLU A 17 3.26 20.71 -0.16
CA GLU A 17 2.60 22.03 -0.15
C GLU A 17 2.29 22.48 1.26
N GLN A 18 1.81 21.58 2.11
CA GLN A 18 1.50 21.88 3.49
C GLN A 18 2.76 22.31 4.26
N GLU A 19 3.87 21.62 4.07
CA GLU A 19 5.14 21.98 4.70
C GLU A 19 5.65 23.35 4.23
N LEU A 20 5.63 23.60 2.93
CA LEU A 20 6.11 24.84 2.34
C LEU A 20 5.25 26.05 2.73
N SER A 21 3.95 25.87 2.81
CA SER A 21 3.02 26.95 3.15
C SER A 21 2.94 27.21 4.65
N GLY A 22 3.38 26.28 5.48
CA GLY A 22 3.23 26.37 6.94
C GLY A 22 1.79 26.28 7.40
N GLN A 23 0.90 25.78 6.55
CA GLN A 23 -0.52 25.66 6.86
C GLN A 23 -0.73 24.74 8.07
N PRO A 24 -1.57 25.15 9.07
CA PRO A 24 -1.89 24.28 10.19
C PRO A 24 -2.55 22.99 9.77
N VAL A 25 -2.29 21.90 10.49
CA VAL A 25 -2.88 20.59 10.23
C VAL A 25 -4.40 20.65 10.19
N ALA A 26 -5.01 21.38 11.13
CA ALA A 26 -6.46 21.52 11.20
C ALA A 26 -7.05 22.10 9.92
N SER A 27 -6.42 23.13 9.35
CA SER A 27 -6.84 23.74 8.09
C SER A 27 -6.65 22.82 6.92
N PHE A 28 -5.51 22.14 6.87
CA PHE A 28 -5.17 21.19 5.82
C PHE A 28 -6.18 20.03 5.74
N VAL A 29 -6.48 19.39 6.86
CA VAL A 29 -7.40 18.24 6.87
C VAL A 29 -8.82 18.67 6.51
N ARG A 30 -9.26 19.85 6.94
CA ARG A 30 -10.57 20.39 6.59
C ARG A 30 -10.66 20.66 5.10
N ARG A 31 -9.63 21.29 4.54
CA ARG A 31 -9.57 21.66 3.13
C ARG A 31 -9.64 20.44 2.22
N HIS A 32 -8.98 19.36 2.59
CA HIS A 32 -8.91 18.15 1.78
C HIS A 32 -9.92 17.08 2.17
N GLY A 33 -10.76 17.35 3.15
CA GLY A 33 -11.82 16.44 3.57
C GLY A 33 -11.31 15.12 4.12
N ILE A 34 -10.20 15.16 4.86
CA ILE A 34 -9.61 13.97 5.49
C ILE A 34 -9.61 14.14 7.01
N SER A 35 -9.42 13.04 7.73
CA SER A 35 -9.27 13.06 9.17
C SER A 35 -7.81 13.35 9.57
N ARG A 36 -7.61 13.76 10.81
CA ARG A 36 -6.26 13.91 11.37
C ARG A 36 -5.52 12.57 11.35
N TYR A 37 -6.24 11.50 11.63
CA TYR A 37 -5.68 10.16 11.60
C TYR A 37 -5.11 9.84 10.21
N THR A 38 -5.86 10.14 9.15
CA THR A 38 -5.41 9.95 7.76
C THR A 38 -4.18 10.80 7.47
N TYR A 39 -4.18 12.06 7.91
CA TYR A 39 -3.05 12.96 7.73
C TYR A 39 -1.77 12.39 8.34
N TYR A 40 -1.82 11.92 9.59
CA TYR A 40 -0.64 11.39 10.25
C TYR A 40 -0.19 10.06 9.67
N ARG A 41 -1.10 9.24 9.18
CA ARG A 41 -0.75 8.03 8.43
C ARG A 41 0.00 8.38 7.16
N TRP A 42 -0.49 9.37 6.42
CA TRP A 42 0.16 9.85 5.21
C TRP A 42 1.56 10.37 5.50
N ARG A 43 1.68 11.18 6.54
CA ARG A 43 2.96 11.76 6.92
C ARG A 43 3.98 10.68 7.31
N LYS A 44 3.53 9.67 8.01
CA LYS A 44 4.40 8.55 8.41
C LYS A 44 4.87 7.75 7.21
N LYS A 45 3.98 7.47 6.25
CA LYS A 45 4.27 6.63 5.10
C LYS A 45 4.97 7.38 3.97
N TYR A 46 4.55 8.61 3.69
CA TYR A 46 4.98 9.36 2.52
C TYR A 46 5.78 10.62 2.83
N GLY A 47 5.90 10.99 4.08
CA GLY A 47 6.66 12.19 4.44
C GLY A 47 8.10 12.09 3.99
N GLY A 48 8.59 13.14 3.32
CA GLY A 48 9.94 13.19 2.80
C GLY A 48 10.16 12.49 1.46
N LEU A 49 9.15 11.83 0.91
CA LEU A 49 9.27 11.20 -0.40
C LEU A 49 9.06 12.20 -1.53
N THR A 50 9.71 11.96 -2.66
CA THR A 50 9.41 12.64 -3.92
C THR A 50 8.23 11.94 -4.61
N GLU A 51 7.63 12.63 -5.60
CA GLU A 51 6.55 12.02 -6.38
C GLU A 51 7.03 10.76 -7.12
N THR A 52 8.25 10.77 -7.63
CA THR A 52 8.86 9.62 -8.30
C THR A 52 9.01 8.44 -7.34
N GLU A 53 9.44 8.70 -6.11
CA GLU A 53 9.58 7.68 -5.08
C GLU A 53 8.22 7.11 -4.67
N ALA A 54 7.18 7.95 -4.60
CA ALA A 54 5.82 7.49 -4.31
C ALA A 54 5.29 6.55 -5.40
N ILE A 55 5.58 6.86 -6.66
CA ILE A 55 5.20 6.00 -7.80
C ILE A 55 5.91 4.65 -7.70
N LYS A 56 7.21 4.66 -7.38
CA LYS A 56 8.00 3.44 -7.18
C LYS A 56 7.44 2.60 -6.03
N LEU A 57 7.10 3.24 -4.92
CA LEU A 57 6.53 2.57 -3.76
C LEU A 57 5.23 1.86 -4.14
N ARG A 58 4.33 2.55 -4.83
CA ARG A 58 3.07 1.97 -5.29
C ARG A 58 3.29 0.74 -6.17
N ARG A 59 4.24 0.84 -7.11
CA ARG A 59 4.58 -0.28 -7.99
C ARG A 59 5.12 -1.48 -7.21
N LEU A 60 5.99 -1.23 -6.25
CA LEU A 60 6.56 -2.28 -5.40
C LEU A 60 5.50 -2.93 -4.53
N GLU A 61 4.56 -2.17 -3.99
CA GLU A 61 3.45 -2.71 -3.20
C GLU A 61 2.57 -3.63 -4.05
N ARG A 62 2.25 -3.21 -5.28
CA ARG A 62 1.48 -4.04 -6.21
C ARG A 62 2.21 -5.32 -6.58
N GLU A 63 3.51 -5.22 -6.90
CA GLU A 63 4.33 -6.36 -7.25
C GLU A 63 4.45 -7.32 -6.07
N ASN A 64 4.61 -6.78 -4.88
CA ASN A 64 4.68 -7.58 -3.65
C ASN A 64 3.38 -8.35 -3.40
N ALA A 65 2.23 -7.70 -3.58
CA ALA A 65 0.93 -8.34 -3.44
C ALA A 65 0.75 -9.46 -4.49
N ARG A 66 1.17 -9.21 -5.74
CA ARG A 66 1.11 -10.20 -6.81
C ARG A 66 1.97 -11.42 -6.49
N LEU A 67 3.20 -11.20 -6.05
CA LEU A 67 4.12 -12.28 -5.70
C LEU A 67 3.62 -13.10 -4.52
N LYS A 68 3.04 -12.45 -3.51
CA LYS A 68 2.43 -13.15 -2.37
C LYS A 68 1.29 -14.06 -2.81
N GLY A 69 0.45 -13.59 -3.74
CA GLY A 69 -0.61 -14.41 -4.30
C GLY A 69 -0.09 -15.62 -5.04
N LEU A 70 0.94 -15.44 -5.87
CA LEU A 70 1.57 -16.54 -6.60
C LEU A 70 2.21 -17.55 -5.65
N LEU A 71 2.88 -17.08 -4.60
CA LEU A 71 3.48 -17.94 -3.61
C LEU A 71 2.42 -18.78 -2.88
N ALA A 72 1.31 -18.14 -2.49
CA ALA A 72 0.21 -18.83 -1.83
C ALA A 72 -0.37 -19.94 -2.74
N ASP A 73 -0.56 -19.65 -4.02
CA ASP A 73 -1.06 -20.63 -5.00
C ASP A 73 -0.10 -21.80 -5.12
N ARG A 74 1.20 -21.55 -5.20
CA ARG A 74 2.21 -22.61 -5.28
C ARG A 74 2.25 -23.48 -4.03
N GLU A 75 2.10 -22.85 -2.86
CA GLU A 75 2.07 -23.60 -1.60
C GLU A 75 0.86 -24.53 -1.52
N LEU A 76 -0.30 -24.06 -1.96
CA LEU A 76 -1.51 -24.87 -2.02
C LEU A 76 -1.36 -26.04 -2.99
N GLU A 77 -0.80 -25.79 -4.17
CA GLU A 77 -0.52 -26.83 -5.17
C GLU A 77 0.41 -27.89 -4.62
N LEU A 78 1.49 -27.48 -3.93
CA LEU A 78 2.43 -28.39 -3.31
C LEU A 78 1.78 -29.24 -2.23
N GLU A 79 0.93 -28.64 -1.42
CA GLU A 79 0.20 -29.35 -0.37
C GLU A 79 -0.68 -30.45 -0.96
N VAL A 80 -1.44 -30.11 -2.01
CA VAL A 80 -2.29 -31.09 -2.70
C VAL A 80 -1.46 -32.19 -3.33
N LEU A 81 -0.35 -31.85 -3.98
CA LEU A 81 0.53 -32.86 -4.60
C LEU A 81 1.13 -33.79 -3.57
N ARG A 82 1.50 -33.29 -2.39
CA ARG A 82 2.01 -34.11 -1.30
C ARG A 82 0.94 -35.09 -0.80
N GLU A 83 -0.29 -34.62 -0.66
CA GLU A 83 -1.42 -35.46 -0.27
C GLU A 83 -1.68 -36.57 -1.28
N ILE A 84 -1.68 -36.24 -2.56
CA ILE A 84 -1.86 -37.22 -3.64
C ILE A 84 -0.74 -38.26 -3.62
N ASN A 85 0.50 -37.84 -3.48
CA ASN A 85 1.64 -38.75 -3.41
C ASN A 85 1.56 -39.67 -2.19
N ALA A 86 1.24 -39.12 -1.02
CA ALA A 86 1.09 -39.92 0.19
C ALA A 86 0.02 -40.98 0.02
N LYS A 87 -1.13 -40.63 -0.53
CA LYS A 87 -2.23 -41.52 -0.81
C LYS A 87 -1.84 -42.61 -1.80
N LYS A 88 -1.12 -42.23 -2.87
CA LYS A 88 -0.68 -43.15 -3.91
C LYS A 88 0.28 -44.24 -3.39
N TRP A 89 1.16 -43.87 -2.48
CA TRP A 89 2.18 -44.77 -1.96
C TRP A 89 1.77 -45.49 -0.68
N SER A 90 0.63 -45.16 -0.06
CA SER A 90 0.14 -45.75 1.15
C SER A 90 -0.82 -46.92 0.96
N ALA A 91 -1.03 -47.34 -0.25
CA ALA A 91 -1.93 -48.45 -0.61
C ALA A 91 -1.36 -49.79 -0.16
#